data_173825fa2cb41de814c0d456cbe152c2
#
_entry.id   173825fa2cb41de814c0d456cbe152c2
#
_cell.length_a   1.000
_cell.length_b   1.000
_cell.length_c   1.000
_cell.angle_alpha   90.00
_cell.angle_beta   90.00
_cell.angle_gamma   90.00
#
_symmetry.space_group_name_H-M   'P 1'
#
loop_
_entity.id
_entity.type
_entity.pdbx_description
1 polymer ?
#
loop_
_entity_poly.entity_id
_entity_poly.type
_entity_poly.pdbx_seq_one_letter_code
_entity_poly.pdbx_strand_id
1 'polypeptide(L)'
;MIKRVISIILAIALGVLLLMGFTTTYTQNHSGDISAVCANLTSEDKEYIRDKFGDCKTVEELLVRVNKEICTQYTYYKRPFYIQHFNFREFITEKKGLCFDFSCYLKCIVKTLYPSIDVFVCDVRIDAFNAHSYNFVVTDEKTYYVDLTDALYDYTHDLKCTVYEDLGDLSFEEYAATYGEKIMNLH
;
A
#
# COMPACT_ATOMS: atom_id res chain seq x y z
N MET A 1 -42.54 -28.53 4.71
CA MET A 1 -41.32 -28.37 5.53
C MET A 1 -40.04 -28.51 4.69
N ILE A 2 -39.87 -29.57 3.95
CA ILE A 2 -38.67 -29.86 3.12
C ILE A 2 -38.35 -28.74 2.10
N LYS A 3 -39.33 -28.21 1.37
CA LYS A 3 -39.06 -27.13 0.39
C LYS A 3 -38.48 -25.86 1.00
N ARG A 4 -38.86 -25.50 2.23
CA ARG A 4 -38.30 -24.32 2.93
C ARG A 4 -36.84 -24.55 3.37
N VAL A 5 -36.52 -25.76 3.81
CA VAL A 5 -35.16 -26.12 4.20
C VAL A 5 -34.22 -26.09 2.98
N ILE A 6 -34.67 -26.64 1.84
CA ILE A 6 -33.90 -26.59 0.58
C ILE A 6 -33.66 -25.14 0.12
N SER A 7 -34.66 -24.27 0.21
CA SER A 7 -34.50 -22.87 -0.17
C SER A 7 -33.49 -22.13 0.71
N ILE A 8 -33.47 -22.40 2.01
CA ILE A 8 -32.52 -21.81 2.94
C ILE A 8 -31.07 -22.29 2.65
N ILE A 9 -30.92 -23.59 2.40
CA ILE A 9 -29.59 -24.18 2.05
C ILE A 9 -29.07 -23.59 0.73
N LEU A 10 -29.93 -23.45 -0.29
CA LEU A 10 -29.57 -22.83 -1.56
C LEU A 10 -29.19 -21.35 -1.40
N ALA A 11 -29.90 -20.59 -0.58
CA ALA A 11 -29.60 -19.19 -0.31
C ALA A 11 -28.25 -19.02 0.42
N ILE A 12 -27.96 -19.90 1.39
CA ILE A 12 -26.68 -19.90 2.09
C ILE A 12 -25.54 -20.29 1.14
N ALA A 13 -25.72 -21.34 0.32
CA ALA A 13 -24.72 -21.77 -0.66
C ALA A 13 -24.44 -20.68 -1.72
N LEU A 14 -25.46 -20.00 -2.19
CA LEU A 14 -25.32 -18.87 -3.13
C LEU A 14 -24.61 -17.69 -2.46
N GLY A 15 -24.92 -17.39 -1.21
CA GLY A 15 -24.23 -16.37 -0.42
C GLY A 15 -22.75 -16.66 -0.23
N VAL A 16 -22.40 -17.91 0.07
CA VAL A 16 -21.00 -18.35 0.21
C VAL A 16 -20.28 -18.30 -1.13
N LEU A 17 -20.91 -18.74 -2.23
CA LEU A 17 -20.34 -18.66 -3.59
C LEU A 17 -20.11 -17.20 -4.04
N LEU A 18 -21.03 -16.30 -3.72
CA LEU A 18 -20.85 -14.86 -3.99
C LEU A 18 -19.69 -14.30 -3.16
N LEU A 19 -19.61 -14.62 -1.87
CA LEU A 19 -18.50 -14.20 -1.01
C LEU A 19 -17.15 -14.75 -1.50
N MET A 20 -17.08 -16.02 -1.92
CA MET A 20 -15.87 -16.62 -2.49
C MET A 20 -15.52 -16.02 -3.85
N GLY A 21 -16.53 -15.73 -4.70
CA GLY A 21 -16.31 -15.03 -5.97
C GLY A 21 -15.76 -13.62 -5.77
N PHE A 22 -16.26 -12.88 -4.78
CA PHE A 22 -15.76 -11.55 -4.43
C PHE A 22 -14.32 -11.60 -3.89
N THR A 23 -13.97 -12.60 -3.06
CA THR A 23 -12.60 -12.71 -2.52
C THR A 23 -11.60 -13.09 -3.60
N THR A 24 -11.95 -13.99 -4.53
CA THR A 24 -11.06 -14.37 -5.65
C THR A 24 -10.90 -13.25 -6.67
N THR A 25 -11.94 -12.49 -6.96
CA THR A 25 -11.86 -11.33 -7.86
C THR A 25 -11.04 -10.19 -7.23
N TYR A 26 -11.15 -10.03 -5.92
CA TYR A 26 -10.38 -9.04 -5.16
C TYR A 26 -8.88 -9.32 -5.21
N THR A 27 -8.46 -10.57 -5.00
CA THR A 27 -7.04 -10.96 -5.05
C THR A 27 -6.46 -10.92 -6.46
N GLN A 28 -7.23 -11.28 -7.50
CA GLN A 28 -6.75 -11.25 -8.89
C GLN A 28 -6.61 -9.83 -9.46
N ASN A 29 -7.48 -8.91 -9.10
CA ASN A 29 -7.42 -7.54 -9.63
C ASN A 29 -6.30 -6.71 -8.98
N HIS A 30 -5.87 -7.04 -7.77
CA HIS A 30 -4.80 -6.31 -7.08
C HIS A 30 -3.40 -6.75 -7.54
N SER A 31 -3.15 -8.04 -7.73
CA SER A 31 -1.83 -8.54 -8.10
C SER A 31 -1.36 -8.08 -9.48
N GLY A 32 -2.28 -7.87 -10.42
CA GLY A 32 -1.94 -7.38 -11.76
C GLY A 32 -1.65 -5.88 -11.83
N ASP A 33 -2.28 -5.11 -10.96
CA ASP A 33 -2.27 -3.64 -11.04
C ASP A 33 -1.03 -3.03 -10.37
N ILE A 34 -0.54 -3.60 -9.26
CA ILE A 34 0.60 -3.05 -8.51
C ILE A 34 1.93 -3.23 -9.24
N SER A 35 2.17 -4.36 -9.89
CA SER A 35 3.37 -4.55 -10.72
C SER A 35 3.39 -3.61 -11.93
N ALA A 36 2.20 -3.26 -12.45
CA ALA A 36 2.03 -2.34 -13.57
C ALA A 36 2.07 -0.85 -13.16
N VAL A 37 1.83 -0.51 -11.88
CA VAL A 37 1.74 0.88 -11.41
C VAL A 37 2.97 1.71 -11.79
N CYS A 38 4.17 1.20 -11.56
CA CYS A 38 5.40 1.92 -11.92
C CYS A 38 5.66 1.89 -13.44
N ALA A 39 5.22 0.83 -14.14
CA ALA A 39 5.35 0.72 -15.59
C ALA A 39 4.44 1.71 -16.33
N ASN A 40 3.32 2.08 -15.73
CA ASN A 40 2.33 3.00 -16.30
C ASN A 40 2.64 4.48 -16.06
N LEU A 41 3.72 4.82 -15.36
CA LEU A 41 4.16 6.20 -15.19
C LEU A 41 4.54 6.82 -16.54
N THR A 42 3.91 7.94 -16.87
CA THR A 42 4.26 8.72 -18.06
C THR A 42 5.63 9.39 -17.90
N SER A 43 6.17 9.92 -19.00
CA SER A 43 7.41 10.71 -18.93
C SER A 43 7.26 11.94 -18.03
N GLU A 44 6.09 12.58 -18.06
CA GLU A 44 5.76 13.73 -17.23
C GLU A 44 5.68 13.38 -15.73
N ASP A 45 5.17 12.18 -15.40
CA ASP A 45 5.13 11.71 -14.01
C ASP A 45 6.53 11.48 -13.46
N LYS A 46 7.39 10.87 -14.29
CA LYS A 46 8.80 10.65 -13.94
C LYS A 46 9.58 11.96 -13.82
N GLU A 47 9.29 12.95 -14.66
CA GLU A 47 9.86 14.28 -14.56
C GLU A 47 9.41 14.98 -13.27
N TYR A 48 8.12 14.98 -12.97
CA TYR A 48 7.60 15.48 -11.69
C TYR A 48 8.31 14.87 -10.48
N ILE A 49 8.51 13.54 -10.48
CA ILE A 49 9.22 12.85 -9.39
C ILE A 49 10.68 13.34 -9.29
N ARG A 50 11.38 13.46 -10.42
CA ARG A 50 12.78 13.92 -10.44
C ARG A 50 12.92 15.37 -10.00
N ASP A 51 12.03 16.24 -10.45
CA ASP A 51 12.05 17.66 -10.08
C ASP A 51 11.82 17.87 -8.61
N LYS A 52 10.95 17.03 -8.02
CA LYS A 52 10.52 17.19 -6.64
C LYS A 52 11.46 16.51 -5.63
N PHE A 53 12.04 15.39 -5.99
CA PHE A 53 12.79 14.52 -5.09
C PHE A 53 14.19 14.16 -5.56
N GLY A 54 14.56 14.52 -6.79
CA GLY A 54 15.81 14.06 -7.41
C GLY A 54 17.09 14.65 -6.80
N ASP A 55 16.97 15.63 -5.90
CA ASP A 55 18.10 16.18 -5.13
C ASP A 55 18.39 15.40 -3.82
N CYS A 56 17.53 14.48 -3.41
CA CYS A 56 17.81 13.57 -2.30
C CYS A 56 19.03 12.71 -2.60
N LYS A 57 19.99 12.66 -1.64
CA LYS A 57 21.27 11.96 -1.81
C LYS A 57 21.21 10.51 -1.35
N THR A 58 20.32 10.20 -0.42
CA THR A 58 20.13 8.87 0.15
C THR A 58 18.65 8.49 0.16
N VAL A 59 18.39 7.20 0.37
CA VAL A 59 17.04 6.68 0.50
C VAL A 59 16.35 7.25 1.74
N GLU A 60 17.09 7.38 2.83
CA GLU A 60 16.57 7.94 4.08
C GLU A 60 16.10 9.39 3.89
N GLU A 61 16.90 10.23 3.22
CA GLU A 61 16.48 11.61 2.88
C GLU A 61 15.21 11.61 2.05
N LEU A 62 15.10 10.68 1.10
CA LEU A 62 13.90 10.52 0.28
C LEU A 62 12.70 10.13 1.13
N LEU A 63 12.83 9.11 2.00
CA LEU A 63 11.75 8.65 2.87
C LEU A 63 11.26 9.77 3.78
N VAL A 64 12.17 10.52 4.39
CA VAL A 64 11.84 11.70 5.22
C VAL A 64 11.07 12.74 4.42
N ARG A 65 11.49 13.02 3.18
CA ARG A 65 10.87 14.04 2.34
C ARG A 65 9.49 13.64 1.85
N VAL A 66 9.31 12.38 1.43
CA VAL A 66 8.01 11.83 1.03
C VAL A 66 7.05 11.83 2.22
N ASN A 67 7.51 11.36 3.38
CA ASN A 67 6.71 11.38 4.61
C ASN A 67 6.23 12.79 4.95
N LYS A 68 7.14 13.77 4.95
CA LYS A 68 6.81 15.18 5.21
C LYS A 68 5.77 15.71 4.22
N GLU A 69 5.89 15.37 2.95
CA GLU A 69 4.91 15.76 1.95
C GLU A 69 3.53 15.18 2.25
N ILE A 70 3.46 13.86 2.49
CA ILE A 70 2.20 13.18 2.81
C ILE A 70 1.56 13.83 4.05
N CYS A 71 2.30 13.97 5.14
CA CYS A 71 1.79 14.53 6.39
C CYS A 71 1.27 15.98 6.24
N THR A 72 1.91 16.79 5.39
CA THR A 72 1.57 18.22 5.28
C THR A 72 0.63 18.58 4.15
N GLN A 73 0.44 17.73 3.15
CA GLN A 73 -0.30 18.05 1.95
C GLN A 73 -1.41 17.11 1.59
N TYR A 74 -1.47 15.91 2.22
CA TYR A 74 -2.45 14.89 1.86
C TYR A 74 -3.45 14.65 2.99
N THR A 75 -4.57 14.05 2.61
CA THR A 75 -5.64 13.67 3.53
C THR A 75 -5.97 12.20 3.32
N TYR A 76 -6.16 11.46 4.42
CA TYR A 76 -6.65 10.09 4.33
C TYR A 76 -8.11 10.08 3.89
N TYR A 77 -8.40 9.33 2.82
CA TYR A 77 -9.72 9.23 2.25
C TYR A 77 -10.09 7.77 1.98
N LYS A 78 -10.97 7.21 2.81
CA LYS A 78 -11.42 5.82 2.68
C LYS A 78 -12.42 5.70 1.54
N ARG A 79 -11.98 5.09 0.44
CA ARG A 79 -12.86 4.69 -0.67
C ARG A 79 -13.52 3.34 -0.38
N PRO A 80 -14.68 3.02 -1.00
CA PRO A 80 -15.20 1.65 -1.01
C PRO A 80 -14.14 0.70 -1.58
N PHE A 81 -13.93 -0.44 -0.93
CA PHE A 81 -12.84 -1.40 -1.24
C PHE A 81 -12.85 -1.92 -2.69
N TYR A 82 -13.98 -1.91 -3.38
CA TYR A 82 -14.12 -2.30 -4.78
C TYR A 82 -13.64 -1.24 -5.79
N ILE A 83 -13.23 -0.05 -5.33
CA ILE A 83 -12.68 1.04 -6.15
C ILE A 83 -11.20 1.26 -5.77
N GLN A 84 -10.44 0.19 -5.63
CA GLN A 84 -9.01 0.33 -5.38
C GLN A 84 -8.28 0.32 -6.73
N HIS A 85 -8.09 1.51 -7.24
CA HIS A 85 -7.32 1.76 -8.46
C HIS A 85 -6.39 2.93 -8.19
N PHE A 86 -5.08 2.70 -8.26
CA PHE A 86 -4.11 3.77 -8.13
C PHE A 86 -3.84 4.43 -9.48
N ASN A 87 -3.97 5.73 -9.52
CA ASN A 87 -3.54 6.59 -10.62
C ASN A 87 -2.62 7.67 -10.07
N PHE A 88 -1.36 7.68 -10.49
CA PHE A 88 -0.35 8.59 -9.97
C PHE A 88 -0.76 10.05 -10.17
N ARG A 89 -1.22 10.42 -11.38
CA ARG A 89 -1.59 11.80 -11.69
C ARG A 89 -2.81 12.29 -10.90
N GLU A 90 -3.81 11.45 -10.75
CA GLU A 90 -4.99 11.73 -9.94
C GLU A 90 -4.60 11.92 -8.47
N PHE A 91 -3.78 11.01 -7.92
CA PHE A 91 -3.32 11.06 -6.54
C PHE A 91 -2.58 12.35 -6.21
N ILE A 92 -1.59 12.77 -7.04
CA ILE A 92 -0.85 14.01 -6.79
C ILE A 92 -1.68 15.29 -7.01
N THR A 93 -2.76 15.19 -7.78
CA THR A 93 -3.67 16.31 -8.05
C THR A 93 -4.69 16.48 -6.93
N GLU A 94 -5.32 15.38 -6.52
CA GLU A 94 -6.38 15.40 -5.52
C GLU A 94 -5.88 15.50 -4.09
N LYS A 95 -4.62 15.15 -3.84
CA LYS A 95 -3.97 15.19 -2.52
C LYS A 95 -4.74 14.38 -1.47
N LYS A 96 -5.32 13.26 -1.87
CA LYS A 96 -6.06 12.36 -0.97
C LYS A 96 -5.91 10.92 -1.43
N GLY A 97 -5.91 9.98 -0.48
CA GLY A 97 -5.81 8.57 -0.76
C GLY A 97 -6.01 7.70 0.48
N LEU A 98 -6.00 6.40 0.28
CA LEU A 98 -5.99 5.39 1.34
C LEU A 98 -4.59 4.76 1.46
N CYS A 99 -4.39 3.87 2.42
CA CYS A 99 -3.10 3.23 2.68
C CYS A 99 -2.44 2.64 1.42
N PHE A 100 -3.22 1.98 0.57
CA PHE A 100 -2.77 1.43 -0.71
C PHE A 100 -2.24 2.52 -1.66
N ASP A 101 -2.92 3.67 -1.77
CA ASP A 101 -2.49 4.77 -2.64
C ASP A 101 -1.16 5.37 -2.17
N PHE A 102 -1.00 5.55 -0.85
CA PHE A 102 0.25 6.03 -0.26
C PHE A 102 1.40 5.07 -0.50
N SER A 103 1.14 3.76 -0.35
CA SER A 103 2.16 2.73 -0.61
C SER A 103 2.55 2.66 -2.10
N CYS A 104 1.60 2.75 -3.01
CA CYS A 104 1.86 2.82 -4.45
C CYS A 104 2.64 4.09 -4.83
N TYR A 105 2.31 5.22 -4.24
CA TYR A 105 3.01 6.48 -4.45
C TYR A 105 4.49 6.39 -4.06
N LEU A 106 4.78 5.87 -2.86
CA LEU A 106 6.16 5.66 -2.42
C LEU A 106 6.92 4.73 -3.36
N LYS A 107 6.32 3.60 -3.75
CA LYS A 107 6.93 2.67 -4.70
C LYS A 107 7.27 3.35 -6.03
N CYS A 108 6.37 4.15 -6.59
CA CYS A 108 6.61 4.90 -7.82
C CYS A 108 7.80 5.85 -7.71
N ILE A 109 7.92 6.56 -6.59
CA ILE A 109 9.00 7.52 -6.37
C ILE A 109 10.33 6.80 -6.23
N VAL A 110 10.41 5.79 -5.34
CA VAL A 110 11.68 5.07 -5.11
C VAL A 110 12.12 4.36 -6.38
N LYS A 111 11.25 3.63 -7.09
CA LYS A 111 11.62 2.93 -8.34
C LYS A 111 12.00 3.88 -9.48
N THR A 112 11.52 5.12 -9.47
CA THR A 112 11.92 6.13 -10.47
C THR A 112 13.30 6.71 -10.20
N LEU A 113 13.64 6.96 -8.94
CA LEU A 113 14.90 7.58 -8.54
C LEU A 113 16.01 6.56 -8.30
N TYR A 114 15.67 5.42 -7.76
CA TYR A 114 16.58 4.33 -7.38
C TYR A 114 16.07 3.00 -7.97
N PRO A 115 16.23 2.77 -9.28
CA PRO A 115 15.66 1.59 -9.96
C PRO A 115 16.16 0.24 -9.43
N SER A 116 17.36 0.20 -8.86
CA SER A 116 17.97 -1.01 -8.28
C SER A 116 17.43 -1.37 -6.90
N ILE A 117 16.80 -0.42 -6.19
CA ILE A 117 16.24 -0.69 -4.86
C ILE A 117 14.92 -1.42 -5.00
N ASP A 118 14.74 -2.49 -4.24
CA ASP A 118 13.48 -3.20 -4.20
C ASP A 118 12.50 -2.53 -3.24
N VAL A 119 11.28 -2.35 -3.73
CA VAL A 119 10.18 -1.76 -2.96
C VAL A 119 8.97 -2.65 -3.07
N PHE A 120 8.55 -3.16 -1.95
CA PHE A 120 7.36 -3.99 -1.86
C PHE A 120 6.19 -3.18 -1.27
N VAL A 121 5.01 -3.35 -1.84
CA VAL A 121 3.74 -2.98 -1.22
C VAL A 121 3.23 -4.23 -0.51
N CYS A 122 3.12 -4.16 0.80
CA CYS A 122 2.68 -5.26 1.62
C CYS A 122 1.25 -5.03 2.08
N ASP A 123 0.34 -5.91 1.68
CA ASP A 123 -1.04 -5.88 2.13
C ASP A 123 -1.23 -6.88 3.27
N VAL A 124 -1.65 -6.41 4.42
CA VAL A 124 -1.94 -7.24 5.59
C VAL A 124 -3.43 -7.18 5.93
N ARG A 125 -3.94 -8.28 6.46
CA ARG A 125 -5.30 -8.35 6.97
C ARG A 125 -5.32 -8.00 8.44
N ILE A 126 -6.02 -6.91 8.78
CA ILE A 126 -6.25 -6.52 10.18
C ILE A 126 -7.40 -7.33 10.77
N ASP A 127 -8.53 -7.43 10.04
CA ASP A 127 -9.70 -8.21 10.46
C ASP A 127 -10.49 -8.75 9.24
N ALA A 128 -11.70 -9.25 9.45
CA ALA A 128 -12.52 -9.84 8.38
C ALA A 128 -12.90 -8.85 7.26
N PHE A 129 -12.88 -7.55 7.56
CA PHE A 129 -13.38 -6.49 6.67
C PHE A 129 -12.34 -5.40 6.37
N ASN A 130 -11.23 -5.39 7.10
CA ASN A 130 -10.19 -4.36 6.98
C ASN A 130 -8.86 -4.97 6.58
N ALA A 131 -8.23 -4.33 5.61
CA ALA A 131 -6.85 -4.57 5.22
C ALA A 131 -6.07 -3.26 5.34
N HIS A 132 -4.76 -3.38 5.45
CA HIS A 132 -3.85 -2.27 5.51
C HIS A 132 -2.70 -2.49 4.54
N SER A 133 -2.13 -1.41 4.02
CA SER A 133 -1.02 -1.45 3.09
C SER A 133 0.10 -0.55 3.58
N TYR A 134 1.33 -1.07 3.55
CA TYR A 134 2.56 -0.36 3.85
C TYR A 134 3.70 -0.83 2.94
N ASN A 135 4.90 -0.32 3.12
CA ASN A 135 6.03 -0.66 2.26
C ASN A 135 7.20 -1.28 3.04
N PHE A 136 7.88 -2.20 2.36
CA PHE A 136 9.30 -2.49 2.64
C PHE A 136 10.15 -1.91 1.53
N VAL A 137 11.20 -1.18 1.92
CA VAL A 137 12.20 -0.65 1.01
C VAL A 137 13.51 -1.36 1.34
N VAL A 138 14.00 -2.20 0.41
CA VAL A 138 15.13 -3.08 0.62
C VAL A 138 16.33 -2.56 -0.18
N THR A 139 17.35 -2.13 0.53
CA THR A 139 18.64 -1.73 -0.04
C THR A 139 19.67 -2.85 0.11
N ASP A 140 20.87 -2.68 -0.46
CA ASP A 140 21.96 -3.64 -0.28
C ASP A 140 22.43 -3.74 1.18
N GLU A 141 22.14 -2.73 2.03
CA GLU A 141 22.64 -2.65 3.39
C GLU A 141 21.58 -2.97 4.44
N LYS A 142 20.32 -2.67 4.17
CA LYS A 142 19.24 -2.80 5.16
C LYS A 142 17.82 -2.69 4.57
N THR A 143 16.88 -3.09 5.37
CA THR A 143 15.44 -3.02 5.08
C THR A 143 14.80 -1.92 5.92
N TYR A 144 13.94 -1.11 5.30
CA TYR A 144 13.12 -0.10 5.96
C TYR A 144 11.65 -0.50 5.91
N TYR A 145 11.01 -0.50 7.06
CA TYR A 145 9.54 -0.50 7.14
C TYR A 145 9.03 0.94 7.05
N VAL A 146 8.07 1.19 6.17
CA VAL A 146 7.52 2.53 5.94
C VAL A 146 6.00 2.48 5.87
N ASP A 147 5.35 3.10 6.83
CA ASP A 147 3.89 3.27 6.86
C ASP A 147 3.50 4.75 6.81
N LEU A 148 3.22 5.22 5.60
CA LEU A 148 2.82 6.61 5.39
C LEU A 148 1.43 6.93 5.95
N THR A 149 0.58 5.91 6.16
CA THR A 149 -0.75 6.10 6.74
C THR A 149 -0.67 6.33 8.23
N ASP A 150 0.10 5.52 8.93
CA ASP A 150 0.35 5.69 10.36
C ASP A 150 1.08 6.99 10.63
N ALA A 151 2.07 7.33 9.81
CA ALA A 151 2.76 8.61 9.91
C ALA A 151 1.81 9.81 9.73
N LEU A 152 0.88 9.74 8.78
CA LEU A 152 -0.15 10.78 8.58
C LEU A 152 -1.13 10.84 9.77
N TYR A 153 -1.53 9.68 10.30
CA TYR A 153 -2.38 9.61 11.49
C TYR A 153 -1.69 10.26 12.70
N ASP A 154 -0.46 9.88 12.98
CA ASP A 154 0.35 10.45 14.06
C ASP A 154 0.49 11.96 13.93
N TYR A 155 0.83 12.44 12.73
CA TYR A 155 0.97 13.87 12.46
C TYR A 155 -0.33 14.64 12.71
N THR A 156 -1.46 14.12 12.26
CA THR A 156 -2.77 14.79 12.41
C THR A 156 -3.32 14.76 13.85
N HIS A 157 -2.77 13.90 14.71
CA HIS A 157 -3.16 13.77 16.12
C HIS A 157 -2.08 14.30 17.10
N ASP A 158 -1.09 15.04 16.58
CA ASP A 158 0.04 15.58 17.38
C ASP A 158 0.83 14.51 18.14
N LEU A 159 0.91 13.29 17.57
CA LEU A 159 1.70 12.19 18.09
C LEU A 159 3.13 12.22 17.53
N LYS A 160 4.03 11.41 18.10
CA LYS A 160 5.38 11.26 17.59
C LYS A 160 5.34 10.47 16.27
N CYS A 161 5.45 11.17 15.16
CA CYS A 161 5.48 10.55 13.84
C CYS A 161 6.75 9.73 13.63
N THR A 162 6.58 8.47 13.26
CA THR A 162 7.66 7.60 12.80
C THR A 162 7.72 7.66 11.27
N VAL A 163 8.83 8.12 10.72
CA VAL A 163 9.03 8.24 9.26
C VAL A 163 9.27 6.89 8.62
N TYR A 164 10.13 6.10 9.22
CA TYR A 164 10.44 4.72 8.87
C TYR A 164 11.05 4.02 10.09
N GLU A 165 11.02 2.69 10.07
CA GLU A 165 11.74 1.84 10.99
C GLU A 165 12.88 1.15 10.24
N ASP A 166 14.11 1.26 10.77
CA ASP A 166 15.29 0.57 10.26
C ASP A 166 15.31 -0.84 10.85
N LEU A 167 15.05 -1.82 10.00
CA LEU A 167 15.00 -3.24 10.39
C LEU A 167 16.35 -3.95 10.28
N GLY A 168 17.39 -3.24 9.84
CA GLY A 168 18.68 -3.87 9.56
C GLY A 168 18.56 -4.91 8.44
N ASP A 169 19.10 -6.10 8.68
CA ASP A 169 19.07 -7.22 7.73
C ASP A 169 17.79 -8.07 7.82
N LEU A 170 16.79 -7.66 8.61
CA LEU A 170 15.56 -8.42 8.80
C LEU A 170 14.76 -8.47 7.50
N SER A 171 14.44 -9.67 7.03
CA SER A 171 13.56 -9.84 5.89
C SER A 171 12.10 -9.56 6.26
N PHE A 172 11.25 -9.34 5.25
CA PHE A 172 9.82 -9.11 5.50
C PHE A 172 9.12 -10.37 6.07
N GLU A 173 9.58 -11.57 5.72
CA GLU A 173 9.05 -12.82 6.29
C GLU A 173 9.37 -12.93 7.78
N GLU A 174 10.58 -12.57 8.17
CA GLU A 174 11.00 -12.57 9.58
C GLU A 174 10.26 -11.48 10.36
N TYR A 175 10.07 -10.30 9.75
CA TYR A 175 9.25 -9.24 10.33
C TYR A 175 7.82 -9.71 10.58
N ALA A 176 7.15 -10.22 9.54
CA ALA A 176 5.78 -10.70 9.66
C ALA A 176 5.63 -11.83 10.69
N ALA A 177 6.59 -12.75 10.76
CA ALA A 177 6.61 -13.81 11.76
C ALA A 177 6.77 -13.25 13.18
N THR A 178 7.58 -12.22 13.37
CA THR A 178 7.83 -11.58 14.66
C THR A 178 6.61 -10.86 15.20
N TYR A 179 5.91 -10.13 14.32
CA TYR A 179 4.73 -9.33 14.72
C TYR A 179 3.40 -10.08 14.53
N GLY A 180 3.43 -11.34 14.08
CA GLY A 180 2.25 -12.18 13.91
C GLY A 180 1.30 -11.69 12.81
N GLU A 181 1.80 -10.89 11.89
CA GLU A 181 1.01 -10.33 10.80
C GLU A 181 0.68 -11.38 9.74
N LYS A 182 -0.54 -11.36 9.27
CA LYS A 182 -0.97 -12.19 8.16
C LYS A 182 -0.82 -11.42 6.86
N ILE A 183 0.34 -11.56 6.22
CA ILE A 183 0.58 -11.01 4.88
C ILE A 183 -0.39 -11.70 3.90
N MET A 184 -1.19 -10.90 3.21
CA MET A 184 -2.09 -11.37 2.16
C MET A 184 -1.42 -11.33 0.79
N ASN A 185 -0.71 -10.25 0.50
CA ASN A 185 -0.05 -10.03 -0.77
C ASN A 185 1.25 -9.24 -0.55
N LEU A 186 2.28 -9.61 -1.31
CA LEU A 186 3.53 -8.87 -1.42
C LEU A 186 3.77 -8.55 -2.91
N HIS A 187 3.94 -7.28 -3.23
CA HIS A 187 4.00 -6.80 -4.62
C HIS A 187 5.18 -5.88 -4.87
#